data_3d42c94037b8de1ab338269f7ffad70b
#
_entry.id   3d42c94037b8de1ab338269f7ffad70b
#
_cell.length_a   1.000
_cell.length_b   1.000
_cell.length_c   1.000
_cell.angle_alpha   90.00
_cell.angle_beta   90.00
_cell.angle_gamma   90.00
#
_symmetry.space_group_name_H-M   'P 1'
#
loop_
_entity.id
_entity.type
_entity.pdbx_description
1 polymer ?
#
loop_
_entity_poly.entity_id
_entity_poly.type
_entity_poly.pdbx_seq_one_letter_code
_entity_poly.pdbx_strand_id
1 'polypeptide(L)'
;MKKIFYIISLSIVSFGCSYTGNDTIINGTEINIILLEVPSEPDTISEDMRYANFELEVPEITEEIYDNASINAYIKRTYEDDTPDRWSQLPQVFLNSDSSTSAYLSFGEGFIRISFQSEESVEELYDLFAGRTLKLVIVN
;
A
#
# COMPACT_ATOMS: atom_id res chain seq x y z
N MET A 1 39.13 -37.21 25.13
CA MET A 1 38.99 -35.95 24.41
C MET A 1 37.53 -35.87 23.87
N LYS A 2 36.68 -35.11 24.57
CA LYS A 2 35.27 -34.95 24.17
C LYS A 2 35.15 -33.71 23.25
N LYS A 3 34.77 -33.92 21.99
CA LYS A 3 34.50 -32.84 21.05
C LYS A 3 33.08 -32.32 21.31
N ILE A 4 32.98 -31.06 21.74
CA ILE A 4 31.69 -30.34 21.93
C ILE A 4 31.34 -29.71 20.58
N PHE A 5 30.24 -30.17 19.96
CA PHE A 5 29.65 -29.54 18.78
C PHE A 5 28.75 -28.41 19.24
N TYR A 6 29.09 -27.15 18.95
CA TYR A 6 28.23 -26.02 19.10
C TYR A 6 27.27 -25.96 17.88
N ILE A 7 26.00 -26.22 18.12
CA ILE A 7 24.94 -25.98 17.14
C ILE A 7 24.58 -24.51 17.25
N ILE A 8 24.98 -23.71 16.28
CA ILE A 8 24.51 -22.32 16.13
C ILE A 8 23.10 -22.38 15.53
N SER A 9 22.09 -22.17 16.38
CA SER A 9 20.72 -21.99 15.95
C SER A 9 20.59 -20.60 15.32
N LEU A 10 20.49 -20.56 13.99
CA LEU A 10 20.20 -19.35 13.23
C LEU A 10 18.70 -19.06 13.34
N SER A 11 18.33 -18.16 14.25
CA SER A 11 16.96 -17.68 14.38
C SER A 11 16.66 -16.74 13.20
N ILE A 12 15.92 -17.25 12.23
CA ILE A 12 15.36 -16.43 11.16
C ILE A 12 14.22 -15.62 11.80
N VAL A 13 14.47 -14.35 12.05
CA VAL A 13 13.42 -13.39 12.42
C VAL A 13 12.67 -13.05 11.12
N SER A 14 11.57 -13.75 10.88
CA SER A 14 10.62 -13.37 9.85
C SER A 14 9.89 -12.12 10.37
N PHE A 15 10.16 -10.97 9.76
CA PHE A 15 9.30 -9.80 9.89
C PHE A 15 7.98 -10.13 9.22
N GLY A 16 7.02 -10.63 9.99
CA GLY A 16 5.66 -10.83 9.55
C GLY A 16 4.98 -9.46 9.50
N CYS A 17 4.62 -8.98 8.30
CA CYS A 17 3.57 -7.97 8.17
C CYS A 17 2.34 -8.51 8.92
N SER A 18 1.85 -7.76 9.92
CA SER A 18 0.60 -8.14 10.59
C SER A 18 -0.56 -7.79 9.69
N TYR A 19 -1.10 -8.84 9.09
CA TYR A 19 -2.26 -8.82 8.23
C TYR A 19 -3.54 -9.07 9.05
N THR A 20 -4.55 -8.22 8.89
CA THR A 20 -5.91 -8.47 9.37
C THR A 20 -6.86 -8.37 8.19
N GLY A 21 -7.22 -9.52 7.62
CA GLY A 21 -8.30 -9.64 6.63
C GLY A 21 -9.63 -9.92 7.34
N ASN A 22 -10.70 -9.25 6.92
CA ASN A 22 -12.07 -9.54 7.31
C ASN A 22 -12.89 -9.81 6.05
N ASP A 23 -13.30 -11.05 5.87
CA ASP A 23 -14.19 -11.45 4.77
C ASP A 23 -15.64 -11.29 5.21
N THR A 24 -16.44 -10.64 4.39
CA THR A 24 -17.88 -10.48 4.61
C THR A 24 -18.63 -10.85 3.34
N ILE A 25 -19.57 -11.80 3.42
CA ILE A 25 -20.43 -12.18 2.30
C ILE A 25 -21.78 -11.52 2.47
N ILE A 26 -22.18 -10.69 1.51
CA ILE A 26 -23.48 -10.01 1.47
C ILE A 26 -24.18 -10.38 0.15
N ASN A 27 -25.29 -11.11 0.20
CA ASN A 27 -26.09 -11.49 -0.97
C ASN A 27 -25.31 -12.21 -2.08
N GLY A 28 -24.31 -13.02 -1.72
CA GLY A 28 -23.46 -13.73 -2.67
C GLY A 28 -22.27 -12.91 -3.18
N THR A 29 -22.11 -11.67 -2.76
CA THR A 29 -20.93 -10.84 -3.03
C THR A 29 -19.94 -11.02 -1.90
N GLU A 30 -18.73 -11.41 -2.23
CA GLU A 30 -17.62 -11.51 -1.29
C GLU A 30 -16.91 -10.15 -1.20
N ILE A 31 -16.73 -9.66 0.04
CA ILE A 31 -16.01 -8.42 0.32
C ILE A 31 -14.83 -8.76 1.22
N ASN A 32 -13.63 -8.55 0.70
CA ASN A 32 -12.39 -8.70 1.44
C ASN A 32 -11.78 -7.31 1.73
N ILE A 33 -11.43 -7.05 2.99
CA ILE A 33 -10.81 -5.79 3.43
C ILE A 33 -9.40 -6.09 3.93
N ILE A 34 -8.40 -5.53 3.27
CA ILE A 34 -6.98 -5.69 3.57
C ILE A 34 -6.41 -4.36 4.06
N LEU A 35 -5.68 -4.40 5.17
CA LEU A 35 -4.93 -3.24 5.68
C LEU A 35 -3.43 -3.49 5.45
N LEU A 36 -2.78 -2.57 4.77
CA LEU A 36 -1.36 -2.59 4.46
C LEU A 36 -0.69 -1.35 5.02
N GLU A 37 0.59 -1.43 5.31
CA GLU A 37 1.42 -0.27 5.60
C GLU A 37 2.21 0.10 4.35
N VAL A 38 2.13 1.37 3.92
CA VAL A 38 2.93 1.89 2.81
C VAL A 38 4.38 1.97 3.29
N PRO A 39 5.37 1.46 2.53
CA PRO A 39 6.77 1.56 2.91
C PRO A 39 7.21 2.99 3.21
N SER A 40 8.31 3.15 3.96
CA SER A 40 8.87 4.47 4.28
C SER A 40 9.53 5.15 3.08
N GLU A 41 9.94 4.38 2.09
CA GLU A 41 10.63 4.87 0.89
C GLU A 41 9.98 4.26 -0.36
N PRO A 42 9.84 5.02 -1.46
CA PRO A 42 9.35 4.50 -2.73
C PRO A 42 10.30 3.48 -3.34
N ASP A 43 9.75 2.49 -4.05
CA ASP A 43 10.52 1.50 -4.81
C ASP A 43 11.22 2.10 -6.02
N THR A 44 10.62 3.14 -6.59
CA THR A 44 11.16 3.84 -7.76
C THR A 44 10.89 5.33 -7.65
N ILE A 45 11.91 6.13 -7.97
CA ILE A 45 11.83 7.59 -8.14
C ILE A 45 12.53 7.92 -9.46
N SER A 46 11.90 8.74 -10.31
CA SER A 46 12.52 9.22 -11.54
C SER A 46 13.63 10.26 -11.25
N GLU A 47 14.63 10.35 -12.12
CA GLU A 47 15.74 11.29 -11.95
C GLU A 47 15.29 12.75 -11.87
N ASP A 48 14.20 13.10 -12.53
CA ASP A 48 13.61 14.44 -12.54
C ASP A 48 12.61 14.69 -11.40
N MET A 49 12.45 13.73 -10.47
CA MET A 49 11.53 13.79 -9.33
C MET A 49 10.06 13.97 -9.72
N ARG A 50 9.66 13.69 -10.97
CA ARG A 50 8.29 13.86 -11.45
C ARG A 50 7.42 12.62 -11.35
N TYR A 51 8.03 11.50 -11.05
CA TYR A 51 7.37 10.21 -10.88
C TYR A 51 7.99 9.45 -9.71
N ALA A 52 7.14 8.80 -8.91
CA ALA A 52 7.55 7.82 -7.91
C ALA A 52 6.47 6.73 -7.79
N ASN A 53 6.83 5.56 -7.25
CA ASN A 53 5.85 4.55 -6.89
C ASN A 53 6.26 3.75 -5.64
N PHE A 54 5.23 3.24 -4.97
CA PHE A 54 5.32 2.15 -3.98
C PHE A 54 4.67 0.91 -4.58
N GLU A 55 5.33 -0.23 -4.50
CA GLU A 55 4.78 -1.53 -4.86
C GLU A 55 4.60 -2.38 -3.59
N LEU A 56 3.41 -2.91 -3.38
CA LEU A 56 3.07 -3.71 -2.21
C LEU A 56 2.59 -5.07 -2.66
N GLU A 57 3.14 -6.12 -2.04
CA GLU A 57 2.68 -7.50 -2.25
C GLU A 57 1.29 -7.68 -1.65
N VAL A 58 0.38 -8.25 -2.45
CA VAL A 58 -1.00 -8.58 -2.06
C VAL A 58 -1.36 -9.94 -2.67
N PRO A 59 -0.89 -11.04 -2.07
CA PRO A 59 -1.08 -12.39 -2.62
C PRO A 59 -2.56 -12.80 -2.74
N GLU A 60 -3.46 -12.07 -2.08
CA GLU A 60 -4.92 -12.24 -2.20
C GLU A 60 -5.45 -11.81 -3.58
N ILE A 61 -4.73 -10.99 -4.33
CA ILE A 61 -5.07 -10.66 -5.71
C ILE A 61 -4.59 -11.83 -6.59
N THR A 62 -5.38 -12.90 -6.58
CA THR A 62 -5.18 -14.04 -7.47
C THR A 62 -5.59 -13.70 -8.91
N GLU A 63 -5.27 -14.57 -9.87
CA GLU A 63 -5.74 -14.43 -11.27
C GLU A 63 -7.27 -14.23 -11.34
N GLU A 64 -8.04 -14.99 -10.55
CA GLU A 64 -9.49 -14.87 -10.49
C GLU A 64 -9.95 -13.48 -9.98
N ILE A 65 -9.31 -12.99 -8.92
CA ILE A 65 -9.59 -11.66 -8.36
C ILE A 65 -9.17 -10.56 -9.35
N TYR A 66 -8.01 -10.72 -9.98
CA TYR A 66 -7.53 -9.77 -10.97
C TYR A 66 -8.49 -9.60 -12.16
N ASP A 67 -9.05 -10.72 -12.63
CA ASP A 67 -9.93 -10.73 -13.82
C ASP A 67 -11.37 -10.29 -13.51
N ASN A 68 -11.89 -10.56 -12.30
CA ASN A 68 -13.32 -10.47 -12.03
C ASN A 68 -13.71 -9.47 -10.94
N ALA A 69 -12.80 -9.12 -10.03
CA ALA A 69 -13.13 -8.30 -8.88
C ALA A 69 -12.94 -6.80 -9.13
N SER A 70 -13.62 -6.00 -8.32
CA SER A 70 -13.39 -4.55 -8.21
C SER A 70 -12.49 -4.26 -7.01
N ILE A 71 -11.38 -3.56 -7.23
CA ILE A 71 -10.42 -3.20 -6.18
C ILE A 71 -10.43 -1.69 -5.97
N ASN A 72 -10.74 -1.27 -4.73
CA ASN A 72 -10.70 0.12 -4.32
C ASN A 72 -9.67 0.30 -3.21
N ALA A 73 -8.95 1.41 -3.23
CA ALA A 73 -7.95 1.73 -2.23
C ALA A 73 -8.25 3.04 -1.51
N TYR A 74 -7.91 3.08 -0.22
CA TYR A 74 -8.09 4.25 0.63
C TYR A 74 -6.83 4.43 1.48
N ILE A 75 -6.30 5.66 1.49
CA ILE A 75 -5.19 6.03 2.38
C ILE A 75 -5.73 6.67 3.67
N LYS A 76 -5.18 6.27 4.82
CA LYS A 76 -5.54 6.84 6.11
C LYS A 76 -4.85 8.19 6.28
N ARG A 77 -5.63 9.25 6.45
CA ARG A 77 -5.13 10.57 6.83
C ARG A 77 -5.26 10.74 8.34
N THR A 78 -4.14 10.97 8.99
CA THR A 78 -4.05 11.28 10.42
C THR A 78 -3.72 12.76 10.59
N TYR A 79 -4.21 13.36 11.66
CA TYR A 79 -4.02 14.77 11.97
C TYR A 79 -3.43 14.90 13.36
N GLU A 80 -2.57 15.89 13.56
CA GLU A 80 -1.91 16.15 14.86
C GLU A 80 -2.80 16.87 15.88
N ASP A 81 -3.90 17.45 15.37
CA ASP A 81 -4.92 18.11 16.20
C ASP A 81 -6.07 17.14 16.54
N ASP A 82 -7.09 17.63 17.22
CA ASP A 82 -8.28 16.84 17.58
C ASP A 82 -9.19 16.49 16.37
N THR A 83 -8.74 16.75 15.14
CA THR A 83 -9.45 16.37 13.91
C THR A 83 -9.48 14.86 13.76
N PRO A 84 -10.66 14.24 13.61
CA PRO A 84 -10.74 12.79 13.43
C PRO A 84 -10.01 12.29 12.18
N ASP A 85 -9.33 11.15 12.30
CA ASP A 85 -8.74 10.45 11.16
C ASP A 85 -9.76 10.18 10.07
N ARG A 86 -9.32 10.24 8.83
CA ARG A 86 -10.18 10.04 7.65
C ARG A 86 -9.56 9.07 6.66
N TRP A 87 -10.41 8.35 5.95
CA TRP A 87 -10.03 7.58 4.79
C TRP A 87 -10.27 8.39 3.52
N SER A 88 -9.26 8.51 2.69
CA SER A 88 -9.32 9.18 1.40
C SER A 88 -9.13 8.17 0.29
N GLN A 89 -10.09 8.09 -0.63
CA GLN A 89 -10.06 7.12 -1.72
C GLN A 89 -9.03 7.53 -2.79
N LEU A 90 -8.34 6.56 -3.37
CA LEU A 90 -7.54 6.74 -4.59
C LEU A 90 -8.39 6.41 -5.84
N PRO A 91 -8.14 7.03 -7.00
CA PRO A 91 -7.11 8.06 -7.26
C PRO A 91 -7.45 9.43 -6.67
N GLN A 92 -6.43 10.24 -6.44
CA GLN A 92 -6.58 11.63 -5.98
C GLN A 92 -5.70 12.58 -6.78
N VAL A 93 -6.18 13.81 -6.95
CA VAL A 93 -5.39 14.93 -7.48
C VAL A 93 -5.23 15.96 -6.37
N PHE A 94 -4.01 16.36 -6.12
CA PHE A 94 -3.63 17.39 -5.17
C PHE A 94 -3.30 18.66 -5.96
N LEU A 95 -4.10 19.69 -5.72
CA LEU A 95 -3.92 20.98 -6.39
C LEU A 95 -3.12 21.90 -5.46
N ASN A 96 -1.93 22.29 -5.91
CA ASN A 96 -1.15 23.37 -5.33
C ASN A 96 -1.36 24.62 -6.17
N SER A 97 -0.89 25.80 -5.67
CA SER A 97 -1.07 27.07 -6.36
C SER A 97 -0.50 27.07 -7.78
N ASP A 98 0.55 26.32 -8.01
CA ASP A 98 1.36 26.39 -9.24
C ASP A 98 1.49 25.04 -9.98
N SER A 99 1.08 23.94 -9.36
CA SER A 99 1.17 22.60 -9.97
C SER A 99 0.06 21.66 -9.52
N SER A 100 -0.16 20.59 -10.26
CA SER A 100 -1.02 19.48 -9.87
C SER A 100 -0.19 18.22 -9.71
N THR A 101 -0.43 17.49 -8.62
CA THR A 101 0.16 16.19 -8.38
C THR A 101 -0.93 15.14 -8.26
N SER A 102 -0.80 14.02 -8.93
CA SER A 102 -1.76 12.93 -8.88
C SER A 102 -1.17 11.71 -8.20
N ALA A 103 -2.00 11.04 -7.39
CA ALA A 103 -1.75 9.72 -6.85
C ALA A 103 -2.81 8.76 -7.39
N TYR A 104 -2.39 7.66 -7.98
CA TYR A 104 -3.30 6.65 -8.53
C TYR A 104 -2.88 5.24 -8.19
N LEU A 105 -3.85 4.35 -8.18
CA LEU A 105 -3.66 2.93 -7.93
C LEU A 105 -3.68 2.17 -9.26
N SER A 106 -2.76 1.23 -9.40
CA SER A 106 -2.85 0.12 -10.34
C SER A 106 -2.62 -1.17 -9.59
N PHE A 107 -3.09 -2.27 -10.15
CA PHE A 107 -2.89 -3.59 -9.55
C PHE A 107 -2.63 -4.64 -10.63
N GLY A 108 -1.96 -5.69 -10.23
CA GLY A 108 -1.75 -6.90 -11.00
C GLY A 108 -1.93 -8.11 -10.10
N GLU A 109 -1.74 -9.30 -10.65
CA GLU A 109 -1.77 -10.52 -9.87
C GLU A 109 -0.67 -10.49 -8.80
N GLY A 110 -1.06 -10.62 -7.53
CA GLY A 110 -0.17 -10.66 -6.37
C GLY A 110 0.35 -9.31 -5.87
N PHE A 111 -0.01 -8.18 -6.49
CA PHE A 111 0.49 -6.89 -6.07
C PHE A 111 -0.44 -5.70 -6.39
N ILE A 112 -0.18 -4.60 -5.70
CA ILE A 112 -0.70 -3.28 -6.04
C ILE A 112 0.46 -2.30 -6.20
N ARG A 113 0.22 -1.22 -6.95
CA ARG A 113 1.17 -0.12 -7.10
C ARG A 113 0.46 1.21 -6.89
N ILE A 114 0.99 2.03 -5.99
CA ILE A 114 0.60 3.42 -5.82
C ILE A 114 1.61 4.26 -6.57
N SER A 115 1.17 4.99 -7.58
CA SER A 115 2.02 5.83 -8.42
C SER A 115 1.71 7.29 -8.23
N PHE A 116 2.74 8.11 -8.22
CA PHE A 116 2.69 9.56 -8.09
C PHE A 116 3.24 10.21 -9.33
N GLN A 117 2.57 11.24 -9.81
CA GLN A 117 3.01 12.00 -10.97
C GLN A 117 2.77 13.50 -10.73
N SER A 118 3.77 14.33 -11.06
CA SER A 118 3.72 15.78 -10.93
C SER A 118 4.41 16.44 -12.12
N GLU A 119 4.05 17.70 -12.38
CA GLU A 119 4.77 18.54 -13.34
C GLU A 119 6.08 19.10 -12.75
N GLU A 120 6.20 19.13 -11.42
CA GLU A 120 7.37 19.65 -10.70
C GLU A 120 8.07 18.55 -9.90
N SER A 121 7.60 18.25 -8.68
CA SER A 121 8.17 17.23 -7.81
C SER A 121 7.06 16.42 -7.15
N VAL A 122 7.31 15.13 -6.95
CA VAL A 122 6.42 14.21 -6.21
C VAL A 122 6.87 14.01 -4.75
N GLU A 123 7.99 14.61 -4.32
CA GLU A 123 8.60 14.33 -3.02
C GLU A 123 7.64 14.58 -1.85
N GLU A 124 7.04 15.77 -1.78
CA GLU A 124 6.07 16.09 -0.73
C GLU A 124 4.87 15.15 -0.71
N LEU A 125 4.47 14.62 -1.87
CA LEU A 125 3.30 13.76 -1.95
C LEU A 125 3.61 12.32 -1.51
N TYR A 126 4.70 11.72 -1.97
CA TYR A 126 5.00 10.36 -1.52
C TYR A 126 5.35 10.34 -0.02
N ASP A 127 5.93 11.40 0.55
CA ASP A 127 6.16 11.55 1.98
C ASP A 127 4.84 11.57 2.79
N LEU A 128 3.78 12.12 2.20
CA LEU A 128 2.45 12.07 2.82
C LEU A 128 1.87 10.65 2.86
N PHE A 129 2.33 9.74 2.03
CA PHE A 129 1.89 8.34 1.99
C PHE A 129 2.79 7.41 2.79
N ALA A 130 4.08 7.70 2.87
CA ALA A 130 5.07 6.89 3.55
C ALA A 130 4.67 6.57 5.00
N GLY A 131 4.73 5.29 5.40
CA GLY A 131 4.34 4.82 6.72
C GLY A 131 2.84 4.93 7.06
N ARG A 132 1.99 5.28 6.09
CA ARG A 132 0.54 5.37 6.31
C ARG A 132 -0.13 4.02 6.10
N THR A 133 -1.28 3.85 6.75
CA THR A 133 -2.12 2.68 6.50
C THR A 133 -2.91 2.86 5.20
N LEU A 134 -2.78 1.88 4.32
CA LEU A 134 -3.60 1.71 3.14
C LEU A 134 -4.68 0.66 3.41
N LYS A 135 -5.90 0.92 2.99
CA LYS A 135 -7.01 -0.03 3.03
C LYS A 135 -7.41 -0.39 1.61
N LEU A 136 -7.34 -1.67 1.28
CA LEU A 136 -7.93 -2.22 0.07
C LEU A 136 -9.31 -2.79 0.38
N VAL A 137 -10.24 -2.59 -0.54
CA VAL A 137 -11.56 -3.21 -0.52
C VAL A 137 -11.70 -3.94 -1.84
N ILE A 138 -11.70 -5.27 -1.77
CA ILE A 138 -11.87 -6.17 -2.91
C ILE A 138 -13.31 -6.66 -2.88
N VAL A 139 -14.03 -6.50 -3.99
CA VAL A 139 -15.41 -6.92 -4.17
C VAL A 139 -15.46 -7.89 -5.35
N ASN A 140 -15.78 -9.16 -5.08
CA ASN A 140 -15.85 -10.23 -6.05
C ASN A 140 -17.29 -10.80 -6.17
#